data_06e6cd06e919093434d45df9fd1609f5
#
_entry.id   06e6cd06e919093434d45df9fd1609f5
#
_cell.length_a   1.000
_cell.length_b   1.000
_cell.length_c   1.000
_cell.angle_alpha   90.00
_cell.angle_beta   90.00
_cell.angle_gamma   90.00
#
_symmetry.space_group_name_H-M   'P 1'
#
loop_
_entity.id
_entity.type
_entity.pdbx_description
1 polymer ?
#
loop_
_entity_poly.entity_id
_entity_poly.type
_entity_poly.pdbx_seq_one_letter_code
_entity_poly.pdbx_strand_id
1 'polypeptide(L)'
;MELQNALLIALVGAVAGLFGGMLGLGGAIIIIPSMVMLLGYSQQMAQGTALMMMVLPVGALAAFQYYQKGFVDVKAALIMAVFFFVGGYFGAKFATQIPQDILKKTFAIMLVGIAIKMWFQK
;
A
#
# COMPACT_ATOMS: atom_id res chain seq x y z
N MET A 1 15.16 17.51 -4.77
CA MET A 1 13.72 17.59 -4.47
C MET A 1 13.42 18.94 -3.85
N GLU A 2 12.44 19.61 -4.39
CA GLU A 2 12.05 20.93 -3.87
C GLU A 2 11.38 20.77 -2.52
N LEU A 3 11.50 21.81 -1.69
CA LEU A 3 10.89 21.83 -0.36
C LEU A 3 9.39 21.61 -0.44
N GLN A 4 8.72 22.23 -1.40
CA GLN A 4 7.27 22.10 -1.57
C GLN A 4 6.87 20.65 -1.83
N ASN A 5 7.61 19.96 -2.70
CA ASN A 5 7.35 18.55 -2.97
C ASN A 5 7.65 17.68 -1.76
N ALA A 6 8.70 18.00 -1.03
CA ALA A 6 9.04 17.26 0.18
C ALA A 6 7.95 17.40 1.24
N LEU A 7 7.38 18.60 1.40
CA LEU A 7 6.30 18.82 2.34
C LEU A 7 5.05 18.06 1.92
N LEU A 8 4.75 18.05 0.62
CA LEU A 8 3.59 17.32 0.11
C LEU A 8 3.75 15.81 0.33
N ILE A 9 4.94 15.29 0.06
CA ILE A 9 5.22 13.87 0.28
C ILE A 9 5.10 13.52 1.76
N ALA A 10 5.61 14.38 2.63
CA ALA A 10 5.52 14.15 4.07
C ALA A 10 4.05 14.14 4.52
N LEU A 11 3.25 15.04 4.00
CA LEU A 11 1.83 15.10 4.34
C LEU A 11 1.09 13.86 3.85
N VAL A 12 1.36 13.42 2.62
CA VAL A 12 0.77 12.20 2.08
C VAL A 12 1.15 11.00 2.95
N GLY A 13 2.41 10.90 3.33
CA GLY A 13 2.87 9.82 4.19
C GLY A 13 2.18 9.82 5.54
N ALA A 14 2.04 10.99 6.15
CA ALA A 14 1.39 11.10 7.46
C ALA A 14 -0.08 10.70 7.41
N VAL A 15 -0.81 11.20 6.40
CA VAL A 15 -2.23 10.88 6.24
C VAL A 15 -2.38 9.39 5.92
N ALA A 16 -1.55 8.87 5.02
CA ALA A 16 -1.61 7.46 4.66
C ALA A 16 -1.28 6.57 5.85
N GLY A 17 -0.32 6.97 6.67
CA GLY A 17 0.03 6.24 7.86
C GLY A 17 -1.10 6.20 8.88
N LEU A 18 -1.75 7.34 9.07
CA LEU A 18 -2.88 7.42 9.99
C LEU A 18 -4.01 6.49 9.56
N PHE A 19 -4.45 6.58 8.31
CA PHE A 19 -5.52 5.73 7.82
C PHE A 19 -5.06 4.28 7.63
N GLY A 20 -3.80 4.09 7.24
CA GLY A 20 -3.25 2.75 7.11
C GLY A 20 -3.23 2.00 8.44
N GLY A 21 -2.84 2.70 9.50
CA GLY A 21 -2.85 2.12 10.83
C GLY A 21 -4.25 1.85 11.35
N MET A 22 -5.17 2.78 11.13
CA MET A 22 -6.55 2.63 11.57
C MET A 22 -7.26 1.49 10.86
N LEU A 23 -7.02 1.34 9.56
CA LEU A 23 -7.75 0.39 8.73
C LEU A 23 -6.95 -0.87 8.43
N GLY A 24 -5.68 -0.92 8.82
CA GLY A 24 -4.84 -2.08 8.59
C GLY A 24 -4.45 -2.29 7.14
N LEU A 25 -4.47 -1.24 6.34
CA LEU A 25 -4.26 -1.36 4.89
C LEU A 25 -2.81 -1.18 4.45
N GLY A 26 -1.92 -0.81 5.36
CA GLY A 26 -0.54 -0.54 5.01
C GLY A 26 -0.29 0.78 4.29
N GLY A 27 -1.34 1.55 4.03
CA GLY A 27 -1.23 2.88 3.45
C GLY A 27 -1.12 2.94 1.93
N ALA A 28 -0.86 1.81 1.27
CA ALA A 28 -0.64 1.81 -0.19
C ALA A 28 -1.87 2.31 -0.96
N ILE A 29 -3.06 2.02 -0.46
CA ILE A 29 -4.29 2.44 -1.11
C ILE A 29 -4.38 3.96 -1.21
N ILE A 30 -3.83 4.67 -0.23
CA ILE A 30 -3.82 6.14 -0.23
C ILE A 30 -2.58 6.67 -0.93
N ILE A 31 -1.42 6.06 -0.69
CA ILE A 31 -0.15 6.56 -1.22
C ILE A 31 -0.10 6.50 -2.74
N ILE A 32 -0.49 5.37 -3.32
CA ILE A 32 -0.35 5.19 -4.76
C ILE A 32 -1.22 6.17 -5.55
N PRO A 33 -2.55 6.27 -5.29
CA PRO A 33 -3.34 7.27 -5.99
C PRO A 33 -2.88 8.70 -5.74
N SER A 34 -2.45 9.00 -4.52
CA SER A 34 -2.00 10.36 -4.19
C SER A 34 -0.76 10.74 -4.98
N MET A 35 0.19 9.83 -5.11
CA MET A 35 1.40 10.11 -5.86
C MET A 35 1.13 10.28 -7.35
N VAL A 36 0.23 9.48 -7.89
CA VAL A 36 -0.15 9.60 -9.29
C VAL A 36 -0.88 10.91 -9.55
N MET A 37 -1.82 11.26 -8.70
CA MET A 37 -2.70 12.42 -8.92
C MET A 37 -2.05 13.75 -8.52
N LEU A 38 -1.32 13.77 -7.42
CA LEU A 38 -0.78 15.01 -6.87
C LEU A 38 0.65 15.30 -7.33
N LEU A 39 1.46 14.26 -7.51
CA LEU A 39 2.87 14.42 -7.87
C LEU A 39 3.15 14.10 -9.33
N GLY A 40 2.17 13.59 -10.06
CA GLY A 40 2.36 13.27 -11.47
C GLY A 40 3.20 12.05 -11.73
N TYR A 41 3.36 11.17 -10.75
CA TYR A 41 4.13 9.93 -10.94
C TYR A 41 3.36 8.96 -11.84
N SER A 42 4.11 8.13 -12.58
CA SER A 42 3.50 7.02 -13.27
C SER A 42 2.99 6.00 -12.26
N GLN A 43 2.07 5.14 -12.68
CA GLN A 43 1.55 4.10 -11.80
C GLN A 43 2.66 3.19 -11.29
N GLN A 44 3.59 2.81 -12.17
CA GLN A 44 4.71 1.94 -11.78
C GLN A 44 5.65 2.64 -10.80
N MET A 45 5.93 3.93 -11.02
CA MET A 45 6.77 4.69 -10.10
C MET A 45 6.12 4.79 -8.71
N ALA A 46 4.82 5.04 -8.69
CA ALA A 46 4.08 5.12 -7.43
C ALA A 46 4.09 3.78 -6.70
N GLN A 47 3.84 2.70 -7.42
CA GLN A 47 3.82 1.37 -6.82
C GLN A 47 5.20 0.95 -6.30
N GLY A 48 6.24 1.20 -7.09
CA GLY A 48 7.60 0.88 -6.67
C GLY A 48 8.04 1.67 -5.45
N THR A 49 7.69 2.95 -5.43
CA THR A 49 8.04 3.82 -4.30
C THR A 49 7.31 3.37 -3.03
N ALA A 50 6.04 3.02 -3.14
CA ALA A 50 5.27 2.53 -2.00
C ALA A 50 5.84 1.20 -1.47
N LEU A 51 6.25 0.31 -2.36
CA LEU A 51 6.86 -0.96 -1.95
C LEU A 51 8.21 -0.74 -1.29
N MET A 52 9.02 0.20 -1.80
CA MET A 52 10.31 0.52 -1.19
C MET A 52 10.11 1.08 0.22
N MET A 53 9.07 1.91 0.40
CA MET A 53 8.73 2.41 1.73
C MET A 53 8.43 1.26 2.69
N MET A 54 7.75 0.22 2.21
CA MET A 54 7.38 -0.91 3.05
C MET A 54 8.54 -1.84 3.38
N VAL A 55 9.67 -1.74 2.67
CA VAL A 55 10.88 -2.48 3.03
C VAL A 55 11.37 -2.02 4.40
N LEU A 56 11.21 -0.73 4.70
CA LEU A 56 11.48 -0.21 6.04
C LEU A 56 10.34 -0.62 6.97
N PRO A 57 10.60 -0.81 8.26
CA PRO A 57 9.56 -1.30 9.17
C PRO A 57 8.56 -0.22 9.54
N VAL A 58 7.91 0.38 8.54
CA VAL A 58 7.01 1.53 8.76
C VAL A 58 5.75 1.16 9.50
N GLY A 59 5.30 -0.09 9.36
CA GLY A 59 4.09 -0.55 10.03
C GLY A 59 4.34 -1.18 11.40
N ALA A 60 5.59 -1.18 11.86
CA ALA A 60 5.94 -1.90 13.09
C ALA A 60 5.22 -1.36 14.33
N LEU A 61 5.15 -0.04 14.46
CA LEU A 61 4.49 0.57 15.62
C LEU A 61 2.99 0.31 15.60
N ALA A 62 2.36 0.42 14.44
CA ALA A 62 0.94 0.13 14.32
C ALA A 62 0.65 -1.35 14.63
N ALA A 63 1.46 -2.25 14.07
CA ALA A 63 1.32 -3.68 14.32
C ALA A 63 1.48 -3.98 15.82
N PHE A 64 2.39 -3.30 16.49
CA PHE A 64 2.63 -3.49 17.90
C PHE A 64 1.39 -3.13 18.73
N GLN A 65 0.69 -2.05 18.35
CA GLN A 65 -0.54 -1.67 19.03
C GLN A 65 -1.60 -2.76 18.93
N TYR A 66 -1.79 -3.32 17.74
CA TYR A 66 -2.74 -4.43 17.56
C TYR A 66 -2.30 -5.68 18.30
N TYR A 67 -0.99 -5.94 18.32
CA TYR A 67 -0.45 -7.09 19.02
C TYR A 67 -0.72 -7.01 20.52
N GLN A 68 -0.56 -5.84 21.11
CA GLN A 68 -0.81 -5.64 22.53
C GLN A 68 -2.27 -5.86 22.90
N LYS A 69 -3.19 -5.62 21.98
CA LYS A 69 -4.62 -5.82 22.18
C LYS A 69 -5.08 -7.24 21.88
N GLY A 70 -4.17 -8.10 21.44
CA GLY A 70 -4.50 -9.48 21.12
C GLY A 70 -5.15 -9.68 19.76
N PHE A 71 -4.99 -8.72 18.86
CA PHE A 71 -5.62 -8.75 17.55
C PHE A 71 -4.66 -9.20 16.42
N VAL A 72 -3.60 -9.92 16.76
CA VAL A 72 -2.63 -10.40 15.78
C VAL A 72 -2.51 -11.91 15.86
N ASP A 73 -2.75 -12.58 14.73
CA ASP A 73 -2.46 -14.00 14.58
C ASP A 73 -1.03 -14.11 14.04
N VAL A 74 -0.08 -14.30 14.93
CA VAL A 74 1.35 -14.31 14.59
C VAL A 74 1.68 -15.43 13.60
N LYS A 75 1.09 -16.61 13.81
CA LYS A 75 1.34 -17.75 12.94
C LYS A 75 0.86 -17.49 11.52
N ALA A 76 -0.35 -16.96 11.38
CA ALA A 76 -0.89 -16.60 10.08
C ALA A 76 -0.05 -15.50 9.42
N ALA A 77 0.38 -14.50 10.22
CA ALA A 77 1.19 -13.42 9.71
C ALA A 77 2.52 -13.91 9.15
N LEU A 78 3.17 -14.83 9.84
CA LEU A 78 4.44 -15.38 9.39
C LEU A 78 4.31 -16.20 8.11
N ILE A 79 3.25 -17.01 8.02
CA ILE A 79 2.99 -17.79 6.82
C ILE A 79 2.74 -16.87 5.63
N MET A 80 1.87 -15.88 5.83
CA MET A 80 1.57 -14.92 4.77
C MET A 80 2.81 -14.13 4.36
N ALA A 81 3.66 -13.76 5.31
CA ALA A 81 4.86 -13.00 5.00
C ALA A 81 5.80 -13.76 4.09
N VAL A 82 6.00 -15.06 4.35
CA VAL A 82 6.87 -15.87 3.51
C VAL A 82 6.34 -15.96 2.09
N PHE A 83 5.06 -16.27 1.94
CA PHE A 83 4.46 -16.40 0.62
C PHE A 83 4.30 -15.05 -0.07
N PHE A 84 4.04 -14.01 0.69
CA PHE A 84 3.97 -12.65 0.14
C PHE A 84 5.33 -12.22 -0.41
N PHE A 85 6.40 -12.56 0.30
CA PHE A 85 7.75 -12.22 -0.12
C PHE A 85 8.05 -12.82 -1.50
N VAL A 86 7.74 -14.10 -1.68
CA VAL A 86 7.98 -14.79 -2.95
C VAL A 86 7.00 -14.32 -4.02
N GLY A 87 5.70 -14.27 -3.68
CA GLY A 87 4.68 -13.85 -4.62
C GLY A 87 4.85 -12.41 -5.07
N GLY A 88 5.29 -11.54 -4.15
CA GLY A 88 5.54 -10.15 -4.47
C GLY A 88 6.64 -9.96 -5.51
N TYR A 89 7.68 -10.77 -5.44
CA TYR A 89 8.75 -10.71 -6.44
C TYR A 89 8.22 -11.02 -7.83
N PHE A 90 7.45 -12.10 -7.97
CA PHE A 90 6.91 -12.46 -9.28
C PHE A 90 5.85 -11.46 -9.75
N GLY A 91 5.02 -10.99 -8.84
CA GLY A 91 4.01 -9.98 -9.17
C GLY A 91 4.63 -8.68 -9.66
N ALA A 92 5.68 -8.21 -8.98
CA ALA A 92 6.36 -6.98 -9.36
C ALA A 92 7.06 -7.14 -10.70
N LYS A 93 7.70 -8.30 -10.92
CA LYS A 93 8.37 -8.56 -12.19
C LYS A 93 7.37 -8.52 -13.35
N PHE A 94 6.19 -9.09 -13.13
CA PHE A 94 5.12 -9.07 -14.12
C PHE A 94 4.57 -7.66 -14.32
N ALA A 95 4.33 -6.93 -13.22
CA ALA A 95 3.72 -5.60 -13.27
C ALA A 95 4.60 -4.58 -13.98
N THR A 96 5.91 -4.69 -13.85
CA THR A 96 6.82 -3.75 -14.50
C THR A 96 6.83 -3.89 -16.03
N GLN A 97 6.28 -4.98 -16.54
CA GLN A 97 6.17 -5.23 -17.98
C GLN A 97 4.82 -4.84 -18.56
N ILE A 98 3.86 -4.50 -17.69
CA ILE A 98 2.51 -4.14 -18.12
C ILE A 98 2.45 -2.65 -18.44
N PRO A 99 1.75 -2.25 -19.53
CA PRO A 99 1.56 -0.82 -19.80
C PRO A 99 0.88 -0.10 -18.64
N GLN A 100 1.27 1.14 -18.42
CA GLN A 100 0.78 1.94 -17.31
C GLN A 100 -0.73 2.03 -17.27
N ASP A 101 -1.36 2.22 -18.43
CA ASP A 101 -2.82 2.39 -18.50
C ASP A 101 -3.55 1.15 -18.02
N ILE A 102 -3.06 -0.02 -18.41
CA ILE A 102 -3.68 -1.29 -18.02
C ILE A 102 -3.50 -1.51 -16.53
N LEU A 103 -2.29 -1.26 -16.01
CA LEU A 103 -1.99 -1.44 -14.59
C LEU A 103 -2.86 -0.53 -13.73
N LYS A 104 -2.99 0.72 -14.14
CA LYS A 104 -3.80 1.71 -13.42
C LYS A 104 -5.27 1.31 -13.39
N LYS A 105 -5.81 0.88 -14.53
CA LYS A 105 -7.20 0.47 -14.62
C LYS A 105 -7.47 -0.80 -13.83
N THR A 106 -6.52 -1.74 -13.85
CA THR A 106 -6.64 -2.97 -13.06
C THR A 106 -6.72 -2.66 -11.58
N PHE A 107 -5.86 -1.76 -11.11
CA PHE A 107 -5.86 -1.33 -9.71
C PHE A 107 -7.19 -0.68 -9.34
N ALA A 108 -7.69 0.20 -10.21
CA ALA A 108 -8.95 0.89 -9.96
C ALA A 108 -10.13 -0.09 -9.89
N ILE A 109 -10.18 -1.04 -10.80
CA ILE A 109 -11.25 -2.05 -10.82
C ILE A 109 -11.22 -2.89 -9.56
N MET A 110 -10.01 -3.29 -9.14
CA MET A 110 -9.85 -4.08 -7.93
C MET A 110 -10.34 -3.33 -6.71
N LEU A 111 -10.01 -2.05 -6.60
CA LEU A 111 -10.45 -1.22 -5.49
C LEU A 111 -11.96 -1.09 -5.44
N VAL A 112 -12.59 -0.86 -6.60
CA VAL A 112 -14.06 -0.75 -6.67
C VAL A 112 -14.72 -2.06 -6.29
N GLY A 113 -14.20 -3.18 -6.80
CA GLY A 113 -14.75 -4.49 -6.48
C GLY A 113 -14.70 -4.82 -5.01
N ILE A 114 -13.54 -4.56 -4.40
CA ILE A 114 -13.36 -4.79 -2.97
C ILE A 114 -14.28 -3.88 -2.16
N ALA A 115 -14.38 -2.61 -2.56
CA ALA A 115 -15.22 -1.66 -1.85
C ALA A 115 -16.69 -2.09 -1.86
N ILE A 116 -17.18 -2.53 -3.00
CA ILE A 116 -18.57 -2.97 -3.12
C ILE A 116 -18.80 -4.20 -2.25
N LYS A 117 -17.89 -5.17 -2.31
CA LYS A 117 -18.05 -6.39 -1.55
C LYS A 117 -18.05 -6.12 -0.05
N MET A 118 -17.14 -5.26 0.42
CA MET A 118 -17.07 -4.93 1.84
C MET A 118 -18.30 -4.17 2.32
N TRP A 119 -18.88 -3.34 1.46
CA TRP A 119 -20.07 -2.58 1.84
C TRP A 119 -21.26 -3.51 2.13
N PHE A 120 -21.40 -4.55 1.33
CA PHE A 120 -22.53 -5.49 1.48
C PHE A 120 -22.21 -6.67 2.39
N GLN A 121 -20.98 -6.81 2.82
CA GLN A 121 -20.58 -7.88 3.73
C GLN A 121 -20.93 -7.51 5.16
N LYS A 122 -21.55 -8.41 5.87
CA LYS A 122 -21.89 -8.20 7.27
C LYS A 122 -20.88 -8.84 8.20
#